data_bac532dcccc7ca7b073439f863542ee1
#
_entry.id   bac532dcccc7ca7b073439f863542ee1
#
_cell.length_a   1.000
_cell.length_b   1.000
_cell.length_c   1.000
_cell.angle_alpha   90.00
_cell.angle_beta   90.00
_cell.angle_gamma   90.00
#
_symmetry.space_group_name_H-M   'P 1'
#
loop_
_entity.id
_entity.type
_entity.pdbx_description
1 polymer ?
#
loop_
_entity_poly.entity_id
_entity_poly.type
_entity_poly.pdbx_seq_one_letter_code
_entity_poly.pdbx_strand_id
1 'polypeptide(L)'
;MASRYSLESRKEKRALLEALERTSVGHAATLRRLHETLCFLQAHPDDAEVLALVDRALEAIPARVTRLGPGARRRLHDSGIASTTLDYPFGLPMARWLASRFPADADVAWRRFHDEDRLDETLSLLATTAEGDAFSEGGMGWREWLRVAKGGRRLTDLQLLLEVFGRTGLPTEARDWLFESLGLPIQWRPRGPGASRTLARGAPPRVFFHEAGLDRSAGDLVDALSRPLPALARAPRELAESLIDSARVAMATRQRELHAFSYPNPDDVLVVRGGRGLVLAFIGIMPDFRLPLEAYYGFLALKNGVPVSYGGGWELFGTLDFAVNIFASFRQGESAYLATQLLRAYRRIFGMRTVVVDRYQLGHESTEALRSGSFYFYHRLGFRPRNPDVLRVLETERTKIAADASYRSPVRVLEQLAGDEVFLSLPGGLPAPEKRLRATDVAALVARFVAREYGGDRVAAVRETAARVGLVLGVPRRASWPLSERRAFEGMSLVAALIEDLARWPVAARRALVAVMRAKGASSEMRYAHQLDGHRRLRRSLEALTSG
;
A
#
# COMPACT_ATOMS: atom_id res chain seq x y z
N MET A 1 -19.59 -23.70 -2.20
CA MET A 1 -19.06 -24.56 -3.28
C MET A 1 -17.67 -24.13 -3.74
N ALA A 2 -17.42 -22.90 -4.16
CA ALA A 2 -16.13 -22.47 -4.71
C ALA A 2 -14.89 -22.86 -3.89
N SER A 3 -14.98 -22.88 -2.58
CA SER A 3 -13.89 -23.22 -1.66
C SER A 3 -13.90 -24.69 -1.15
N ARG A 4 -14.64 -25.59 -1.80
CA ARG A 4 -14.63 -27.04 -1.55
C ARG A 4 -13.79 -27.73 -2.63
N TYR A 5 -12.97 -28.71 -2.23
CA TYR A 5 -12.00 -29.39 -3.10
C TYR A 5 -12.12 -30.90 -2.88
N SER A 6 -13.16 -31.51 -3.45
CA SER A 6 -13.35 -32.95 -3.53
C SER A 6 -13.61 -33.33 -4.98
N LEU A 7 -13.48 -34.61 -5.31
CA LEU A 7 -13.82 -35.13 -6.65
C LEU A 7 -15.24 -34.78 -7.07
N GLU A 8 -16.19 -34.86 -6.13
CA GLU A 8 -17.59 -34.52 -6.36
C GLU A 8 -17.77 -33.00 -6.61
N SER A 9 -17.22 -32.17 -5.73
CA SER A 9 -17.31 -30.69 -5.90
C SER A 9 -16.62 -30.21 -7.17
N ARG A 10 -15.59 -30.90 -7.64
CA ARG A 10 -14.91 -30.62 -8.91
C ARG A 10 -15.81 -30.92 -10.11
N LYS A 11 -16.46 -32.09 -10.13
CA LYS A 11 -17.45 -32.48 -11.16
C LYS A 11 -18.60 -31.47 -11.22
N GLU A 12 -19.12 -31.11 -10.06
CA GLU A 12 -20.19 -30.11 -9.94
C GLU A 12 -19.76 -28.73 -10.45
N LYS A 13 -18.54 -28.24 -10.11
CA LYS A 13 -17.98 -26.99 -10.65
C LYS A 13 -17.91 -27.00 -12.18
N ARG A 14 -17.40 -28.08 -12.78
CA ARG A 14 -17.33 -28.23 -14.25
C ARG A 14 -18.71 -28.12 -14.87
N ALA A 15 -19.67 -28.93 -14.41
CA ALA A 15 -21.03 -28.91 -14.94
C ALA A 15 -21.68 -27.53 -14.84
N LEU A 16 -21.49 -26.80 -13.75
CA LEU A 16 -22.01 -25.45 -13.58
C LEU A 16 -21.31 -24.43 -14.50
N LEU A 17 -19.99 -24.52 -14.67
CA LEU A 17 -19.24 -23.62 -15.57
C LEU A 17 -19.62 -23.86 -17.03
N GLU A 18 -19.81 -25.09 -17.46
CA GLU A 18 -20.31 -25.44 -18.81
C GLU A 18 -21.75 -24.94 -19.03
N ALA A 19 -22.64 -25.12 -18.05
CA ALA A 19 -23.99 -24.59 -18.09
C ALA A 19 -24.02 -23.07 -18.15
N LEU A 20 -23.05 -22.40 -17.51
CA LEU A 20 -22.92 -20.94 -17.51
C LEU A 20 -22.69 -20.37 -18.91
N GLU A 21 -22.04 -21.08 -19.82
CA GLU A 21 -21.82 -20.61 -21.20
C GLU A 21 -23.16 -20.31 -21.91
N ARG A 22 -24.19 -21.08 -21.61
CA ARG A 22 -25.54 -20.98 -22.20
C ARG A 22 -26.52 -20.17 -21.36
N THR A 23 -26.12 -19.79 -20.14
CA THR A 23 -27.00 -19.08 -19.20
C THR A 23 -26.84 -17.58 -19.29
N SER A 24 -27.93 -16.85 -19.45
CA SER A 24 -27.93 -15.39 -19.37
C SER A 24 -27.96 -14.92 -17.90
N VAL A 25 -27.23 -13.84 -17.61
CA VAL A 25 -27.23 -13.21 -16.28
C VAL A 25 -27.75 -11.79 -16.41
N GLY A 26 -29.04 -11.59 -16.08
CA GLY A 26 -29.74 -10.31 -16.29
C GLY A 26 -29.61 -9.31 -15.13
N HIS A 27 -29.09 -9.71 -13.96
CA HIS A 27 -29.04 -8.87 -12.77
C HIS A 27 -27.62 -8.50 -12.37
N ALA A 28 -27.39 -7.22 -12.06
CA ALA A 28 -26.07 -6.69 -11.67
C ALA A 28 -25.49 -7.40 -10.43
N ALA A 29 -26.30 -7.64 -9.40
CA ALA A 29 -25.84 -8.31 -8.17
C ALA A 29 -25.40 -9.75 -8.44
N THR A 30 -26.14 -10.48 -9.28
CA THR A 30 -25.79 -11.85 -9.68
C THR A 30 -24.49 -11.87 -10.49
N LEU A 31 -24.35 -10.95 -11.47
CA LEU A 31 -23.13 -10.84 -12.26
C LEU A 31 -21.91 -10.49 -11.41
N ARG A 32 -22.06 -9.60 -10.45
CA ARG A 32 -21.00 -9.25 -9.51
C ARG A 32 -20.57 -10.45 -8.67
N ARG A 33 -21.51 -11.18 -8.10
CA ARG A 33 -21.22 -12.40 -7.31
C ARG A 33 -20.56 -13.48 -8.17
N LEU A 34 -21.05 -13.67 -9.40
CA LEU A 34 -20.45 -14.59 -10.36
C LEU A 34 -19.00 -14.21 -10.64
N HIS A 35 -18.75 -12.94 -11.01
CA HIS A 35 -17.42 -12.42 -11.26
C HIS A 35 -16.46 -12.67 -10.06
N GLU A 36 -16.88 -12.35 -8.85
CA GLU A 36 -16.07 -12.56 -7.64
C GLU A 36 -15.77 -14.05 -7.39
N THR A 37 -16.75 -14.93 -7.66
CA THR A 37 -16.57 -16.37 -7.60
C THR A 37 -15.58 -16.87 -8.65
N LEU A 38 -15.68 -16.40 -9.88
CA LEU A 38 -14.74 -16.77 -10.95
C LEU A 38 -13.31 -16.28 -10.65
N CYS A 39 -13.13 -15.07 -10.14
CA CYS A 39 -11.81 -14.58 -9.70
C CYS A 39 -11.24 -15.46 -8.58
N PHE A 40 -12.07 -15.91 -7.63
CA PHE A 40 -11.62 -16.81 -6.58
C PHE A 40 -11.18 -18.17 -7.16
N LEU A 41 -11.95 -18.76 -8.06
CA LEU A 41 -11.61 -20.02 -8.70
C LEU A 41 -10.36 -19.91 -9.59
N GLN A 42 -10.16 -18.77 -10.25
CA GLN A 42 -8.94 -18.48 -11.02
C GLN A 42 -7.69 -18.44 -10.13
N ALA A 43 -7.80 -17.81 -8.95
CA ALA A 43 -6.70 -17.77 -7.98
C ALA A 43 -6.44 -19.16 -7.33
N HIS A 44 -7.49 -19.98 -7.16
CA HIS A 44 -7.44 -21.25 -6.47
C HIS A 44 -8.09 -22.38 -7.32
N PRO A 45 -7.57 -22.67 -8.51
CA PRO A 45 -8.16 -23.69 -9.39
C PRO A 45 -7.96 -25.10 -8.84
N ASP A 46 -8.95 -25.97 -9.05
CA ASP A 46 -8.89 -27.40 -8.70
C ASP A 46 -7.90 -28.13 -9.61
N ASP A 47 -8.02 -27.91 -10.92
CA ASP A 47 -7.22 -28.50 -11.98
C ASP A 47 -7.19 -27.62 -13.24
N ALA A 48 -6.52 -28.10 -14.28
CA ALA A 48 -6.36 -27.36 -15.53
C ALA A 48 -7.69 -27.17 -16.30
N GLU A 49 -8.60 -28.13 -16.21
CA GLU A 49 -9.89 -28.09 -16.91
C GLU A 49 -10.84 -27.08 -16.27
N VAL A 50 -10.95 -27.09 -14.94
CA VAL A 50 -11.70 -26.05 -14.20
C VAL A 50 -11.12 -24.67 -14.47
N LEU A 51 -9.79 -24.52 -14.50
CA LEU A 51 -9.15 -23.24 -14.80
C LEU A 51 -9.50 -22.75 -16.21
N ALA A 52 -9.44 -23.61 -17.22
CA ALA A 52 -9.78 -23.25 -18.60
C ALA A 52 -11.24 -22.80 -18.74
N LEU A 53 -12.17 -23.47 -18.04
CA LEU A 53 -13.59 -23.07 -18.00
C LEU A 53 -13.78 -21.70 -17.32
N VAL A 54 -13.07 -21.45 -16.22
CA VAL A 54 -13.10 -20.18 -15.48
C VAL A 54 -12.54 -19.05 -16.34
N ASP A 55 -11.41 -19.27 -17.02
CA ASP A 55 -10.78 -18.26 -17.89
C ASP A 55 -11.74 -17.86 -19.02
N ARG A 56 -12.37 -18.84 -19.72
CA ARG A 56 -13.40 -18.54 -20.73
C ARG A 56 -14.61 -17.79 -20.16
N ALA A 57 -15.05 -18.18 -18.95
CA ALA A 57 -16.16 -17.49 -18.29
C ALA A 57 -15.83 -16.04 -17.93
N LEU A 58 -14.58 -15.74 -17.50
CA LEU A 58 -14.09 -14.39 -17.24
C LEU A 58 -13.95 -13.57 -18.53
N GLU A 59 -13.44 -14.17 -19.60
CA GLU A 59 -13.37 -13.54 -20.92
C GLU A 59 -14.75 -13.14 -21.47
N ALA A 60 -15.80 -13.88 -21.11
CA ALA A 60 -17.18 -13.58 -21.48
C ALA A 60 -17.84 -12.47 -20.64
N ILE A 61 -17.26 -12.07 -19.49
CA ILE A 61 -17.83 -11.05 -18.59
C ILE A 61 -18.08 -9.70 -19.30
N PRO A 62 -17.14 -9.13 -20.09
CA PRO A 62 -17.37 -7.87 -20.79
C PRO A 62 -18.63 -7.88 -21.67
N ALA A 63 -18.83 -8.94 -22.44
CA ALA A 63 -20.02 -9.11 -23.28
C ALA A 63 -21.30 -9.27 -22.43
N ARG A 64 -21.22 -9.93 -21.26
CA ARG A 64 -22.36 -10.03 -20.34
C ARG A 64 -22.72 -8.67 -19.73
N VAL A 65 -21.74 -7.85 -19.38
CA VAL A 65 -21.95 -6.48 -18.89
C VAL A 65 -22.64 -5.61 -19.94
N THR A 66 -22.20 -5.68 -21.19
CA THR A 66 -22.81 -4.88 -22.28
C THR A 66 -24.23 -5.27 -22.60
N ARG A 67 -24.61 -6.53 -22.40
CA ARG A 67 -26.00 -7.03 -22.57
C ARG A 67 -26.95 -6.62 -21.44
N LEU A 68 -26.45 -6.14 -20.31
CA LEU A 68 -27.29 -5.65 -19.22
C LEU A 68 -28.02 -4.36 -19.65
N GLY A 69 -29.26 -4.18 -19.20
CA GLY A 69 -29.97 -2.93 -19.35
C GLY A 69 -29.27 -1.75 -18.64
N PRO A 70 -29.52 -0.50 -19.07
CA PRO A 70 -28.82 0.69 -18.55
C PRO A 70 -28.83 0.82 -17.03
N GLY A 71 -29.96 0.52 -16.38
CA GLY A 71 -30.09 0.56 -14.92
C GLY A 71 -29.23 -0.50 -14.20
N ALA A 72 -29.11 -1.70 -14.76
CA ALA A 72 -28.28 -2.75 -14.20
C ALA A 72 -26.78 -2.42 -14.39
N ARG A 73 -26.39 -1.85 -15.55
CA ARG A 73 -25.02 -1.38 -15.79
C ARG A 73 -24.61 -0.27 -14.81
N ARG A 74 -25.49 0.69 -14.54
CA ARG A 74 -25.22 1.73 -13.52
C ARG A 74 -24.94 1.14 -12.13
N ARG A 75 -25.61 0.04 -11.75
CA ARG A 75 -25.35 -0.65 -10.48
C ARG A 75 -24.01 -1.38 -10.40
N LEU A 76 -23.34 -1.59 -11.54
CA LEU A 76 -21.96 -2.10 -11.62
C LEU A 76 -20.92 -0.99 -11.69
N HIS A 77 -21.33 0.28 -11.68
CA HIS A 77 -20.40 1.39 -11.59
C HIS A 77 -19.52 1.22 -10.33
N ASP A 78 -18.27 1.63 -10.40
CA ASP A 78 -17.29 1.52 -9.32
C ASP A 78 -16.91 0.08 -8.92
N SER A 79 -17.34 -0.93 -9.67
CA SER A 79 -16.99 -2.34 -9.35
C SER A 79 -15.61 -2.77 -9.85
N GLY A 80 -15.01 -2.04 -10.80
CA GLY A 80 -13.76 -2.42 -11.46
C GLY A 80 -13.86 -3.66 -12.35
N ILE A 81 -15.08 -4.16 -12.62
CA ILE A 81 -15.34 -5.26 -13.56
C ILE A 81 -15.12 -4.74 -14.98
N ALA A 82 -14.63 -5.58 -15.89
CA ALA A 82 -14.39 -5.20 -17.28
C ALA A 82 -15.67 -4.64 -17.94
N SER A 83 -15.54 -3.59 -18.76
CA SER A 83 -16.63 -2.87 -19.41
C SER A 83 -17.57 -2.10 -18.46
N THR A 84 -17.21 -1.92 -17.20
CA THR A 84 -17.86 -0.95 -16.30
C THR A 84 -17.08 0.37 -16.28
N THR A 85 -17.64 1.39 -15.65
CA THR A 85 -16.95 2.66 -15.41
C THR A 85 -16.70 2.79 -13.92
N LEU A 86 -15.58 3.38 -13.55
CA LEU A 86 -15.31 3.76 -12.17
C LEU A 86 -14.87 5.23 -12.12
N ASP A 87 -15.21 5.91 -11.04
CA ASP A 87 -14.79 7.28 -10.76
C ASP A 87 -14.15 7.31 -9.38
N TYR A 88 -12.97 7.93 -9.28
CA TYR A 88 -12.27 8.08 -8.00
C TYR A 88 -11.33 9.29 -8.04
N PRO A 89 -11.20 10.06 -6.96
CA PRO A 89 -10.26 11.18 -6.87
C PRO A 89 -8.84 10.67 -6.63
N PHE A 90 -8.22 10.13 -7.69
CA PHE A 90 -6.83 9.67 -7.61
C PHE A 90 -5.86 10.82 -7.38
N GLY A 91 -4.84 10.59 -6.55
CA GLY A 91 -3.72 11.50 -6.38
C GLY A 91 -2.91 11.67 -7.68
N LEU A 92 -2.12 12.75 -7.75
CA LEU A 92 -1.40 13.14 -8.97
C LEU A 92 -0.55 12.02 -9.60
N PRO A 93 0.20 11.19 -8.83
CA PRO A 93 1.00 10.12 -9.42
C PRO A 93 0.15 9.03 -10.10
N MET A 94 -0.98 8.66 -9.48
CA MET A 94 -1.89 7.67 -10.04
C MET A 94 -2.67 8.23 -11.24
N ALA A 95 -3.07 9.49 -11.19
CA ALA A 95 -3.70 10.19 -12.30
C ALA A 95 -2.77 10.24 -13.53
N ARG A 96 -1.50 10.55 -13.33
CA ARG A 96 -0.48 10.52 -14.39
C ARG A 96 -0.30 9.14 -15.00
N TRP A 97 -0.21 8.13 -14.15
CA TRP A 97 -0.09 6.76 -14.62
C TRP A 97 -1.33 6.34 -15.43
N LEU A 98 -2.55 6.64 -14.97
CA LEU A 98 -3.80 6.36 -15.70
C LEU A 98 -3.83 7.05 -17.05
N ALA A 99 -3.54 8.36 -17.11
CA ALA A 99 -3.55 9.13 -18.34
C ALA A 99 -2.47 8.67 -19.34
N SER A 100 -1.32 8.20 -18.86
CA SER A 100 -0.25 7.65 -19.70
C SER A 100 -0.57 6.23 -20.20
N ARG A 101 -1.07 5.37 -19.31
CA ARG A 101 -1.29 3.94 -19.59
C ARG A 101 -2.59 3.68 -20.36
N PHE A 102 -3.62 4.52 -20.12
CA PHE A 102 -4.98 4.40 -20.67
C PHE A 102 -5.49 5.74 -21.21
N PRO A 103 -4.77 6.39 -22.14
CA PRO A 103 -5.04 7.77 -22.56
C PRO A 103 -6.42 7.99 -23.17
N ALA A 104 -7.02 6.95 -23.77
CA ALA A 104 -8.35 7.01 -24.37
C ALA A 104 -9.49 6.66 -23.39
N ASP A 105 -9.14 6.11 -22.21
CA ASP A 105 -10.11 5.55 -21.27
C ASP A 105 -10.17 6.30 -19.92
N ALA A 106 -9.28 7.27 -19.71
CA ALA A 106 -9.21 8.07 -18.48
C ALA A 106 -9.40 9.56 -18.76
N ASP A 107 -10.35 10.19 -18.05
CA ASP A 107 -10.57 11.64 -18.10
C ASP A 107 -11.25 12.12 -16.81
N VAL A 108 -11.42 13.43 -16.63
CA VAL A 108 -12.14 13.99 -15.49
C VAL A 108 -13.65 13.77 -15.62
N ALA A 109 -14.29 13.29 -14.55
CA ALA A 109 -15.73 13.09 -14.49
C ALA A 109 -16.45 14.37 -14.03
N TRP A 110 -16.45 15.41 -14.85
CA TRP A 110 -16.99 16.74 -14.50
C TRP A 110 -18.42 16.74 -13.93
N ARG A 111 -19.26 15.79 -14.34
CA ARG A 111 -20.62 15.65 -13.80
C ARG A 111 -20.67 15.26 -12.33
N ARG A 112 -19.57 14.78 -11.77
CA ARG A 112 -19.41 14.37 -10.38
C ARG A 112 -18.49 15.29 -9.58
N PHE A 113 -17.97 16.32 -10.23
CA PHE A 113 -17.17 17.35 -9.57
C PHE A 113 -18.06 18.49 -9.10
N HIS A 114 -17.89 18.92 -7.85
CA HIS A 114 -18.78 19.88 -7.20
C HIS A 114 -18.04 21.10 -6.61
N ASP A 115 -16.73 21.09 -6.54
CA ASP A 115 -15.94 22.15 -5.95
C ASP A 115 -15.32 23.04 -7.06
N GLU A 116 -16.20 23.67 -7.85
CA GLU A 116 -15.81 24.46 -9.00
C GLU A 116 -15.01 25.71 -8.60
N ASP A 117 -15.39 26.39 -7.51
CA ASP A 117 -14.71 27.58 -6.99
C ASP A 117 -13.25 27.27 -6.65
N ARG A 118 -13.02 26.14 -5.98
CA ARG A 118 -11.67 25.70 -5.64
C ARG A 118 -10.81 25.39 -6.86
N LEU A 119 -11.42 24.86 -7.92
CA LEU A 119 -10.73 24.62 -9.19
C LEU A 119 -10.36 25.96 -9.85
N ASP A 120 -11.27 26.94 -9.90
CA ASP A 120 -11.01 28.27 -10.42
C ASP A 120 -9.87 28.96 -9.67
N GLU A 121 -9.92 28.96 -8.33
CA GLU A 121 -8.84 29.50 -7.49
C GLU A 121 -7.50 28.80 -7.77
N THR A 122 -7.50 27.47 -7.85
CA THR A 122 -6.27 26.71 -8.11
C THR A 122 -5.70 27.01 -9.50
N LEU A 123 -6.54 27.06 -10.53
CA LEU A 123 -6.08 27.36 -11.88
C LEU A 123 -5.57 28.80 -12.00
N SER A 124 -6.19 29.76 -11.30
CA SER A 124 -5.70 31.12 -11.22
C SER A 124 -4.29 31.20 -10.61
N LEU A 125 -4.00 30.38 -9.57
CA LEU A 125 -2.65 30.28 -8.98
C LEU A 125 -1.62 29.63 -9.91
N LEU A 126 -2.06 28.79 -10.83
CA LEU A 126 -1.20 28.07 -11.78
C LEU A 126 -1.07 28.78 -13.13
N ALA A 127 -1.94 29.73 -13.41
CA ALA A 127 -1.91 30.58 -14.59
C ALA A 127 -0.72 31.56 -14.56
N THR A 128 -0.36 32.12 -15.71
CA THR A 128 0.60 33.22 -15.73
C THR A 128 -0.03 34.48 -15.15
N THR A 129 0.80 35.41 -14.64
CA THR A 129 0.32 36.69 -14.10
C THR A 129 -0.54 37.44 -15.13
N ALA A 130 -0.21 37.33 -16.41
CA ALA A 130 -0.98 37.95 -17.50
C ALA A 130 -2.35 37.32 -17.76
N GLU A 131 -2.57 36.06 -17.35
CA GLU A 131 -3.86 35.39 -17.40
C GLU A 131 -4.73 35.68 -16.17
N GLY A 132 -4.13 36.20 -15.10
CA GLY A 132 -4.82 36.42 -13.81
C GLY A 132 -6.06 37.29 -13.93
N ASP A 133 -6.00 38.36 -14.75
CA ASP A 133 -7.13 39.29 -14.96
C ASP A 133 -8.33 38.59 -15.64
N ALA A 134 -8.10 37.53 -16.43
CA ALA A 134 -9.16 36.76 -17.06
C ALA A 134 -9.99 35.99 -16.03
N PHE A 135 -9.37 35.51 -14.95
CA PHE A 135 -10.07 34.83 -13.85
C PHE A 135 -10.75 35.83 -12.90
N SER A 136 -10.07 36.91 -12.53
CA SER A 136 -10.53 37.83 -11.50
C SER A 136 -11.59 38.81 -11.97
N GLU A 137 -11.39 39.43 -13.15
CA GLU A 137 -12.25 40.49 -13.67
C GLU A 137 -12.96 40.12 -14.99
N GLY A 138 -12.35 39.30 -15.81
CA GLY A 138 -12.88 38.90 -17.11
C GLY A 138 -13.97 37.85 -17.08
N GLY A 139 -14.21 37.21 -15.92
CA GLY A 139 -15.23 36.17 -15.75
C GLY A 139 -14.98 34.88 -16.56
N MET A 140 -13.73 34.61 -16.94
CA MET A 140 -13.35 33.35 -17.58
C MET A 140 -13.30 32.25 -16.52
N GLY A 141 -14.34 31.41 -16.44
CA GLY A 141 -14.35 30.24 -15.56
C GLY A 141 -13.46 29.11 -16.09
N TRP A 142 -13.17 28.13 -15.23
CA TRP A 142 -12.28 27.01 -15.51
C TRP A 142 -12.61 26.22 -16.79
N ARG A 143 -13.91 26.11 -17.15
CA ARG A 143 -14.32 25.40 -18.38
C ARG A 143 -13.82 26.09 -19.64
N GLU A 144 -13.96 27.41 -19.68
CA GLU A 144 -13.47 28.21 -20.81
C GLU A 144 -11.96 28.23 -20.85
N TRP A 145 -11.33 28.40 -19.70
CA TRP A 145 -9.87 28.35 -19.59
C TRP A 145 -9.31 27.03 -20.12
N LEU A 146 -9.85 25.87 -19.70
CA LEU A 146 -9.41 24.57 -20.22
C LEU A 146 -9.55 24.49 -21.73
N ARG A 147 -10.64 25.01 -22.29
CA ARG A 147 -10.86 25.03 -23.75
C ARG A 147 -9.79 25.88 -24.47
N VAL A 148 -9.51 27.06 -23.96
CA VAL A 148 -8.52 27.99 -24.53
C VAL A 148 -7.10 27.45 -24.36
N ALA A 149 -6.76 26.96 -23.18
CA ALA A 149 -5.43 26.43 -22.86
C ALA A 149 -5.03 25.19 -23.67
N LYS A 150 -6.00 24.42 -24.18
CA LYS A 150 -5.71 23.34 -25.13
C LYS A 150 -5.12 23.83 -26.46
N GLY A 151 -5.45 25.06 -26.88
CA GLY A 151 -4.88 25.67 -28.08
C GLY A 151 -5.07 24.82 -29.35
N GLY A 152 -6.21 24.13 -29.48
CA GLY A 152 -6.50 23.22 -30.61
C GLY A 152 -5.83 21.84 -30.50
N ARG A 153 -5.06 21.55 -29.46
CA ARG A 153 -4.44 20.23 -29.21
C ARG A 153 -5.51 19.19 -28.85
N ARG A 154 -5.32 17.95 -29.31
CA ARG A 154 -6.22 16.82 -29.01
C ARG A 154 -5.85 16.20 -27.65
N LEU A 155 -6.11 16.94 -26.57
CA LEU A 155 -5.90 16.50 -25.20
C LEU A 155 -7.23 16.31 -24.47
N THR A 156 -7.30 15.32 -23.58
CA THR A 156 -8.36 15.26 -22.58
C THR A 156 -8.15 16.37 -21.54
N ASP A 157 -9.19 16.70 -20.76
CA ASP A 157 -9.05 17.69 -19.69
C ASP A 157 -8.06 17.21 -18.62
N LEU A 158 -8.09 15.93 -18.30
CA LEU A 158 -7.11 15.33 -17.39
C LEU A 158 -5.68 15.51 -17.90
N GLN A 159 -5.41 15.21 -19.17
CA GLN A 159 -4.06 15.37 -19.74
C GLN A 159 -3.57 16.82 -19.67
N LEU A 160 -4.44 17.80 -19.98
CA LEU A 160 -4.07 19.21 -19.84
C LEU A 160 -3.75 19.58 -18.39
N LEU A 161 -4.62 19.22 -17.43
CA LEU A 161 -4.38 19.47 -16.02
C LEU A 161 -3.06 18.87 -15.54
N LEU A 162 -2.77 17.63 -15.94
CA LEU A 162 -1.51 16.95 -15.60
C LEU A 162 -0.28 17.68 -16.17
N GLU A 163 -0.39 18.27 -17.37
CA GLU A 163 0.66 19.13 -17.95
C GLU A 163 0.83 20.41 -17.13
N VAL A 164 -0.25 21.09 -16.78
CA VAL A 164 -0.24 22.31 -15.98
C VAL A 164 0.42 22.07 -14.64
N PHE A 165 -0.07 21.08 -13.89
CA PHE A 165 0.55 20.70 -12.62
C PHE A 165 1.99 20.19 -12.77
N GLY A 166 2.34 19.60 -13.91
CA GLY A 166 3.69 19.13 -14.19
C GLY A 166 4.73 20.23 -14.37
N ARG A 167 4.29 21.43 -14.77
CA ARG A 167 5.16 22.58 -15.11
C ARG A 167 5.22 23.62 -14.01
N THR A 168 4.57 23.40 -12.88
CA THR A 168 4.64 24.34 -11.74
C THR A 168 6.04 24.39 -11.14
N GLY A 169 6.44 25.53 -10.63
CA GLY A 169 7.65 25.68 -9.81
C GLY A 169 7.50 25.20 -8.36
N LEU A 170 6.36 24.59 -8.00
CA LEU A 170 6.09 24.14 -6.65
C LEU A 170 6.95 22.92 -6.28
N PRO A 171 7.35 22.79 -5.01
CA PRO A 171 7.90 21.54 -4.48
C PRO A 171 6.94 20.37 -4.78
N THR A 172 7.52 19.20 -5.02
CA THR A 172 6.74 18.01 -5.45
C THR A 172 5.60 17.69 -4.49
N GLU A 173 5.85 17.70 -3.19
CA GLU A 173 4.85 17.42 -2.15
C GLU A 173 3.72 18.45 -2.13
N ALA A 174 4.05 19.73 -2.29
CA ALA A 174 3.05 20.81 -2.35
C ALA A 174 2.17 20.70 -3.61
N ARG A 175 2.79 20.41 -4.75
CA ARG A 175 2.10 20.20 -6.01
C ARG A 175 1.16 19.00 -5.96
N ASP A 176 1.65 17.86 -5.46
CA ASP A 176 0.89 16.61 -5.38
C ASP A 176 -0.29 16.80 -4.39
N TRP A 177 -0.03 17.46 -3.25
CA TRP A 177 -1.08 17.81 -2.30
C TRP A 177 -2.13 18.77 -2.88
N LEU A 178 -1.70 19.80 -3.64
CA LEU A 178 -2.61 20.76 -4.26
C LEU A 178 -3.55 20.06 -5.26
N PHE A 179 -3.02 19.16 -6.09
CA PHE A 179 -3.84 18.34 -7.00
C PHE A 179 -4.82 17.45 -6.23
N GLU A 180 -4.34 16.74 -5.22
CA GLU A 180 -5.16 15.84 -4.41
C GLU A 180 -6.27 16.60 -3.66
N SER A 181 -5.96 17.81 -3.18
CA SER A 181 -6.90 18.66 -2.46
C SER A 181 -8.09 19.13 -3.32
N LEU A 182 -7.99 19.11 -4.64
CA LEU A 182 -9.11 19.38 -5.55
C LEU A 182 -10.16 18.27 -5.52
N GLY A 183 -9.80 17.04 -5.12
CA GLY A 183 -10.72 15.92 -5.13
C GLY A 183 -11.30 15.63 -6.51
N LEU A 184 -10.56 15.90 -7.60
CA LEU A 184 -11.02 15.71 -8.98
C LEU A 184 -11.40 14.25 -9.24
N PRO A 185 -12.67 13.93 -9.49
CA PRO A 185 -13.08 12.57 -9.80
C PRO A 185 -12.58 12.20 -11.20
N ILE A 186 -11.64 11.26 -11.25
CA ILE A 186 -11.13 10.73 -12.52
C ILE A 186 -11.97 9.52 -12.90
N GLN A 187 -12.63 9.63 -14.03
CA GLN A 187 -13.35 8.52 -14.65
C GLN A 187 -12.37 7.63 -15.40
N TRP A 188 -12.42 6.34 -15.11
CA TRP A 188 -11.68 5.34 -15.88
C TRP A 188 -12.61 4.23 -16.36
N ARG A 189 -12.45 3.84 -17.63
CA ARG A 189 -13.18 2.72 -18.26
C ARG A 189 -12.19 1.58 -18.51
N PRO A 190 -12.02 0.64 -17.59
CA PRO A 190 -11.05 -0.43 -17.73
C PRO A 190 -11.41 -1.36 -18.88
N ARG A 191 -10.75 -1.18 -20.00
CA ARG A 191 -10.90 -1.97 -21.23
C ARG A 191 -9.61 -2.72 -21.55
N GLY A 192 -9.74 -3.87 -22.19
CA GLY A 192 -8.61 -4.66 -22.64
C GLY A 192 -7.93 -5.52 -21.56
N PRO A 193 -6.95 -6.31 -21.99
CA PRO A 193 -6.16 -7.17 -21.11
C PRO A 193 -5.42 -6.35 -20.05
N GLY A 194 -5.40 -6.83 -18.83
CA GLY A 194 -4.65 -6.21 -17.75
C GLY A 194 -5.26 -4.94 -17.14
N ALA A 195 -6.40 -4.45 -17.65
CA ALA A 195 -6.96 -3.17 -17.24
C ALA A 195 -8.09 -3.26 -16.19
N SER A 196 -8.56 -4.44 -15.81
CA SER A 196 -9.72 -4.61 -14.93
C SER A 196 -9.50 -5.70 -13.91
N ARG A 197 -10.36 -5.76 -12.89
CA ARG A 197 -10.39 -6.90 -11.95
C ARG A 197 -10.66 -8.25 -12.64
N THR A 198 -11.30 -8.22 -13.78
CA THR A 198 -11.68 -9.40 -14.56
C THR A 198 -10.49 -9.99 -15.32
N LEU A 199 -9.66 -9.13 -15.91
CA LEU A 199 -8.64 -9.51 -16.89
C LEU A 199 -7.21 -9.23 -16.40
N ALA A 200 -7.03 -8.57 -15.25
CA ALA A 200 -5.73 -8.29 -14.67
C ALA A 200 -5.15 -9.55 -14.00
N ARG A 201 -4.52 -10.39 -14.79
CA ARG A 201 -3.78 -11.55 -14.34
C ARG A 201 -2.36 -11.50 -14.89
N GLY A 202 -1.37 -11.57 -13.99
CA GLY A 202 0.02 -11.80 -14.39
C GLY A 202 0.23 -13.23 -14.87
N ALA A 203 1.20 -13.45 -15.75
CA ALA A 203 1.59 -14.81 -16.14
C ALA A 203 2.28 -15.51 -14.96
N PRO A 204 1.68 -16.52 -14.32
CA PRO A 204 2.36 -17.26 -13.27
C PRO A 204 3.43 -18.13 -13.91
N PRO A 205 4.62 -18.28 -13.29
CA PRO A 205 5.67 -19.14 -13.82
C PRO A 205 5.24 -20.62 -13.86
N ARG A 206 4.35 -21.01 -12.98
CA ARG A 206 3.67 -22.31 -12.92
C ARG A 206 2.36 -22.13 -12.16
N VAL A 207 1.27 -22.72 -12.67
CA VAL A 207 -0.01 -22.78 -11.95
C VAL A 207 0.06 -23.87 -10.88
N PHE A 208 -0.42 -23.54 -9.69
CA PHE A 208 -0.62 -24.49 -8.61
C PHE A 208 -2.10 -24.89 -8.54
N PHE A 209 -2.38 -26.17 -8.62
CA PHE A 209 -3.72 -26.73 -8.50
C PHE A 209 -3.99 -27.21 -7.07
N HIS A 210 -5.18 -26.89 -6.55
CA HIS A 210 -5.59 -27.16 -5.17
C HIS A 210 -6.27 -28.52 -5.00
N GLU A 211 -5.67 -29.59 -5.50
CA GLU A 211 -6.24 -30.94 -5.45
C GLU A 211 -6.52 -31.42 -4.01
N ALA A 212 -5.64 -31.10 -3.08
CA ALA A 212 -5.77 -31.44 -1.66
C ALA A 212 -6.50 -30.37 -0.82
N GLY A 213 -7.05 -29.32 -1.47
CA GLY A 213 -7.76 -28.24 -0.81
C GLY A 213 -6.88 -27.05 -0.40
N LEU A 214 -7.51 -26.12 0.31
CA LEU A 214 -6.88 -24.88 0.76
C LEU A 214 -6.15 -25.09 2.10
N ASP A 215 -4.98 -24.49 2.22
CA ASP A 215 -4.29 -24.38 3.52
C ASP A 215 -4.84 -23.17 4.28
N ARG A 216 -5.70 -23.43 5.25
CA ARG A 216 -6.32 -22.44 6.12
C ARG A 216 -5.69 -22.39 7.50
N SER A 217 -4.76 -23.31 7.80
CA SER A 217 -4.11 -23.35 9.09
C SER A 217 -3.09 -22.23 9.19
N ALA A 218 -3.04 -21.59 10.34
CA ALA A 218 -1.93 -20.70 10.68
C ALA A 218 -0.67 -21.51 11.03
N GLY A 219 -0.83 -22.78 11.42
CA GLY A 219 0.22 -23.54 12.09
C GLY A 219 0.74 -22.82 13.32
N ASP A 220 1.91 -23.21 13.80
CA ASP A 220 2.69 -22.37 14.70
C ASP A 220 3.46 -21.33 13.88
N LEU A 221 2.99 -20.07 13.94
CA LEU A 221 3.62 -18.97 13.20
C LEU A 221 5.07 -18.76 13.62
N VAL A 222 5.38 -18.90 14.90
CA VAL A 222 6.75 -18.73 15.43
C VAL A 222 7.67 -19.82 14.87
N ASP A 223 7.21 -21.07 14.81
CA ASP A 223 7.92 -22.17 14.17
C ASP A 223 8.09 -21.91 12.67
N ALA A 224 7.01 -21.50 11.98
CA ALA A 224 7.07 -21.18 10.57
C ALA A 224 8.06 -20.06 10.24
N LEU A 225 8.17 -19.04 11.10
CA LEU A 225 9.13 -17.93 10.96
C LEU A 225 10.57 -18.37 11.21
N SER A 226 10.79 -19.49 11.93
CA SER A 226 12.13 -20.05 12.20
C SER A 226 12.67 -20.90 11.05
N ARG A 227 11.82 -21.36 10.16
CA ARG A 227 12.22 -22.19 9.00
C ARG A 227 12.95 -21.38 7.93
N PRO A 228 13.85 -22.01 7.14
CA PRO A 228 14.51 -21.35 6.02
C PRO A 228 13.50 -20.65 5.09
N LEU A 229 13.86 -19.45 4.68
CA LEU A 229 12.98 -18.63 3.84
C LEU A 229 13.13 -19.00 2.38
N PRO A 230 12.05 -18.90 1.59
CA PRO A 230 12.14 -18.94 0.13
C PRO A 230 13.15 -17.90 -0.38
N ALA A 231 13.71 -18.16 -1.54
CA ALA A 231 14.67 -17.24 -2.16
C ALA A 231 14.03 -15.86 -2.35
N LEU A 232 14.66 -14.84 -1.76
CA LEU A 232 14.36 -13.44 -1.99
C LEU A 232 15.26 -12.96 -3.13
N ALA A 233 14.67 -12.48 -4.21
CA ALA A 233 15.42 -11.98 -5.36
C ALA A 233 14.98 -10.57 -5.72
N ARG A 234 15.92 -9.73 -6.21
CA ARG A 234 15.56 -8.47 -6.85
C ARG A 234 14.96 -8.79 -8.23
N ALA A 235 13.84 -8.17 -8.54
CA ALA A 235 13.20 -8.33 -9.84
C ALA A 235 14.05 -7.65 -10.94
N PRO A 236 14.24 -8.28 -12.12
CA PRO A 236 14.68 -7.57 -13.30
C PRO A 236 13.74 -6.40 -13.62
N ARG A 237 14.24 -5.36 -14.26
CA ARG A 237 13.53 -4.10 -14.50
C ARG A 237 12.15 -4.31 -15.15
N GLU A 238 12.07 -5.10 -16.19
CA GLU A 238 10.83 -5.40 -16.90
C GLU A 238 9.80 -6.09 -15.99
N LEU A 239 10.22 -7.07 -15.20
CA LEU A 239 9.34 -7.73 -14.21
C LEU A 239 8.91 -6.75 -13.12
N ALA A 240 9.80 -5.89 -12.64
CA ALA A 240 9.49 -4.88 -11.64
C ALA A 240 8.40 -3.92 -12.14
N GLU A 241 8.53 -3.39 -13.34
CA GLU A 241 7.55 -2.51 -13.97
C GLU A 241 6.19 -3.21 -14.16
N SER A 242 6.19 -4.47 -14.63
CA SER A 242 4.97 -5.27 -14.76
C SER A 242 4.27 -5.51 -13.41
N LEU A 243 5.02 -5.77 -12.34
CA LEU A 243 4.46 -5.95 -11.00
C LEU A 243 3.92 -4.65 -10.42
N ILE A 244 4.59 -3.52 -10.66
CA ILE A 244 4.12 -2.19 -10.28
C ILE A 244 2.82 -1.85 -11.03
N ASP A 245 2.75 -2.09 -12.32
CA ASP A 245 1.52 -1.88 -13.10
C ASP A 245 0.38 -2.77 -12.58
N SER A 246 0.66 -4.04 -12.29
CA SER A 246 -0.31 -4.96 -11.70
C SER A 246 -0.83 -4.46 -10.34
N ALA A 247 0.06 -3.89 -9.50
CA ALA A 247 -0.31 -3.31 -8.22
C ALA A 247 -1.20 -2.07 -8.40
N ARG A 248 -0.85 -1.17 -9.30
CA ARG A 248 -1.64 0.03 -9.62
C ARG A 248 -3.02 -0.32 -10.16
N VAL A 249 -3.12 -1.27 -11.11
CA VAL A 249 -4.42 -1.75 -11.61
C VAL A 249 -5.24 -2.38 -10.48
N ALA A 250 -4.63 -3.24 -9.66
CA ALA A 250 -5.33 -3.89 -8.56
C ALA A 250 -5.91 -2.89 -7.55
N MET A 251 -5.21 -1.78 -7.31
CA MET A 251 -5.67 -0.70 -6.43
C MET A 251 -6.70 0.20 -7.11
N ALA A 252 -6.40 0.72 -8.29
CA ALA A 252 -7.27 1.64 -9.02
C ALA A 252 -8.65 1.04 -9.30
N THR A 253 -8.71 -0.25 -9.70
CA THR A 253 -9.98 -0.98 -9.92
C THR A 253 -10.78 -1.21 -8.64
N ARG A 254 -10.25 -0.86 -7.47
CA ARG A 254 -10.89 -0.96 -6.15
C ARG A 254 -10.98 0.40 -5.45
N GLN A 255 -10.73 1.49 -6.18
CA GLN A 255 -10.78 2.86 -5.65
C GLN A 255 -9.88 3.03 -4.43
N ARG A 256 -8.61 2.61 -4.55
CA ARG A 256 -7.62 2.65 -3.48
C ARG A 256 -6.27 3.07 -4.03
N GLU A 257 -5.46 3.61 -3.15
CA GLU A 257 -4.06 3.92 -3.39
C GLU A 257 -3.19 3.39 -2.25
N LEU A 258 -1.92 3.20 -2.53
CA LEU A 258 -0.91 2.90 -1.54
C LEU A 258 0.38 3.65 -1.91
N HIS A 259 1.00 4.31 -0.96
CA HIS A 259 2.16 5.17 -1.18
C HIS A 259 3.28 4.49 -1.99
N ALA A 260 3.60 3.21 -1.69
CA ALA A 260 4.58 2.46 -2.46
C ALA A 260 4.18 2.22 -3.94
N PHE A 261 2.88 2.26 -4.26
CA PHE A 261 2.42 2.08 -5.64
C PHE A 261 2.21 3.41 -6.36
N SER A 262 2.03 4.50 -5.59
CA SER A 262 2.03 5.87 -6.11
C SER A 262 3.43 6.33 -6.49
N TYR A 263 4.43 6.06 -5.63
CA TYR A 263 5.84 6.45 -5.83
C TYR A 263 6.80 5.24 -5.86
N PRO A 264 6.55 4.23 -6.69
CA PRO A 264 7.35 3.01 -6.69
C PRO A 264 8.76 3.25 -7.21
N ASN A 265 9.72 2.52 -6.63
CA ASN A 265 11.08 2.44 -7.16
C ASN A 265 11.27 1.12 -7.94
N PRO A 266 11.28 1.13 -9.28
CA PRO A 266 11.47 -0.09 -10.06
C PRO A 266 12.83 -0.76 -9.83
N ASP A 267 13.82 0.00 -9.33
CA ASP A 267 15.15 -0.54 -9.00
C ASP A 267 15.19 -1.18 -7.61
N ASP A 268 14.09 -1.13 -6.84
CA ASP A 268 13.99 -1.71 -5.49
C ASP A 268 12.71 -2.54 -5.34
N VAL A 269 12.49 -3.45 -6.27
CA VAL A 269 11.41 -4.45 -6.21
C VAL A 269 12.00 -5.81 -5.89
N LEU A 270 11.51 -6.40 -4.78
CA LEU A 270 11.93 -7.71 -4.32
C LEU A 270 10.80 -8.73 -4.52
N VAL A 271 11.15 -9.94 -4.95
CA VAL A 271 10.18 -11.00 -5.23
C VAL A 271 10.48 -12.24 -4.40
N VAL A 272 9.45 -12.79 -3.80
CA VAL A 272 9.47 -14.08 -3.11
C VAL A 272 8.42 -15.00 -3.71
N ARG A 273 8.80 -16.24 -4.01
CA ARG A 273 7.89 -17.30 -4.43
C ARG A 273 7.54 -18.15 -3.21
N GLY A 274 6.33 -17.98 -2.69
CA GLY A 274 5.89 -18.57 -1.43
C GLY A 274 5.41 -20.03 -1.52
N GLY A 275 5.48 -20.67 -2.69
CA GLY A 275 4.83 -21.97 -2.93
C GLY A 275 3.32 -21.85 -3.17
N ARG A 276 2.66 -22.97 -3.49
CA ARG A 276 1.20 -23.03 -3.72
C ARG A 276 0.67 -21.96 -4.70
N GLY A 277 1.47 -21.53 -5.70
CA GLY A 277 1.13 -20.47 -6.66
C GLY A 277 1.21 -19.05 -6.10
N LEU A 278 1.73 -18.85 -4.88
CA LEU A 278 1.89 -17.54 -4.26
C LEU A 278 3.17 -16.85 -4.73
N VAL A 279 3.03 -15.62 -5.20
CA VAL A 279 4.12 -14.69 -5.49
C VAL A 279 3.91 -13.43 -4.67
N LEU A 280 4.92 -13.01 -3.94
CA LEU A 280 4.93 -11.77 -3.17
C LEU A 280 5.89 -10.80 -3.84
N ALA A 281 5.39 -9.64 -4.25
CA ALA A 281 6.18 -8.53 -4.78
C ALA A 281 6.26 -7.43 -3.73
N PHE A 282 7.45 -7.15 -3.22
CA PHE A 282 7.72 -6.05 -2.28
C PHE A 282 8.26 -4.88 -3.09
N ILE A 283 7.57 -3.75 -3.03
CA ILE A 283 7.85 -2.56 -3.84
C ILE A 283 8.34 -1.47 -2.91
N GLY A 284 9.59 -1.09 -3.08
CA GLY A 284 10.21 0.04 -2.39
C GLY A 284 9.77 1.38 -2.99
N ILE A 285 10.04 2.46 -2.27
CA ILE A 285 9.68 3.82 -2.66
C ILE A 285 10.90 4.52 -3.27
N MET A 286 10.68 5.39 -4.25
CA MET A 286 11.71 6.30 -4.75
C MET A 286 12.34 7.10 -3.60
N PRO A 287 13.66 7.29 -3.57
CA PRO A 287 14.36 7.88 -2.43
C PRO A 287 13.80 9.21 -1.95
N ASP A 288 13.37 10.09 -2.85
CA ASP A 288 12.84 11.41 -2.52
C ASP A 288 11.46 11.37 -1.81
N PHE A 289 10.76 10.23 -1.84
CA PHE A 289 9.44 10.04 -1.23
C PHE A 289 9.45 9.07 -0.03
N ARG A 290 10.64 8.64 0.40
CA ARG A 290 10.79 7.73 1.55
C ARG A 290 10.45 8.40 2.85
N LEU A 291 9.91 7.62 3.78
CA LEU A 291 9.70 8.06 5.15
C LEU A 291 11.03 8.51 5.78
N PRO A 292 11.03 9.55 6.62
CA PRO A 292 12.28 10.14 7.12
C PRO A 292 13.15 9.19 7.93
N LEU A 293 12.55 8.32 8.74
CA LEU A 293 13.29 7.44 9.66
C LEU A 293 13.01 5.97 9.43
N GLU A 294 11.75 5.57 9.25
CA GLU A 294 11.35 4.18 9.06
C GLU A 294 11.73 3.66 7.68
N ALA A 295 12.12 2.38 7.60
CA ALA A 295 12.21 1.67 6.33
C ALA A 295 10.83 1.11 5.95
N TYR A 296 10.50 1.11 4.65
CA TYR A 296 9.18 0.71 4.20
C TYR A 296 9.21 -0.04 2.87
N TYR A 297 8.50 -1.17 2.83
CA TYR A 297 8.07 -1.79 1.58
C TYR A 297 6.56 -1.99 1.58
N GLY A 298 5.89 -1.52 0.53
CA GLY A 298 4.56 -2.00 0.19
C GLY A 298 4.63 -3.36 -0.49
N PHE A 299 3.57 -4.16 -0.43
CA PHE A 299 3.54 -5.43 -1.14
C PHE A 299 2.25 -5.63 -1.93
N LEU A 300 2.38 -6.37 -3.04
CA LEU A 300 1.30 -7.02 -3.76
C LEU A 300 1.48 -8.52 -3.65
N ALA A 301 0.42 -9.24 -3.26
CA ALA A 301 0.40 -10.70 -3.28
C ALA A 301 -0.44 -11.20 -4.45
N LEU A 302 0.15 -12.10 -5.25
CA LEU A 302 -0.51 -12.73 -6.37
C LEU A 302 -0.64 -14.24 -6.11
N LYS A 303 -1.81 -14.79 -6.38
CA LYS A 303 -2.11 -16.22 -6.31
C LYS A 303 -2.41 -16.73 -7.71
N ASN A 304 -1.57 -17.62 -8.24
CA ASN A 304 -1.65 -18.03 -9.65
C ASN A 304 -1.75 -16.84 -10.63
N GLY A 305 -1.02 -15.74 -10.34
CA GLY A 305 -1.02 -14.52 -11.12
C GLY A 305 -2.18 -13.54 -10.81
N VAL A 306 -3.17 -13.94 -10.01
CA VAL A 306 -4.31 -13.09 -9.64
C VAL A 306 -3.95 -12.25 -8.40
N PRO A 307 -4.10 -10.92 -8.42
CA PRO A 307 -3.92 -10.07 -7.24
C PRO A 307 -4.95 -10.41 -6.15
N VAL A 308 -4.48 -10.88 -4.98
CA VAL A 308 -5.35 -11.32 -3.88
C VAL A 308 -5.24 -10.48 -2.62
N SER A 309 -4.11 -9.77 -2.43
CA SER A 309 -3.84 -8.99 -1.22
C SER A 309 -2.79 -7.92 -1.48
N TYR A 310 -2.84 -6.87 -0.68
CA TYR A 310 -1.85 -5.79 -0.63
C TYR A 310 -1.66 -5.32 0.81
N GLY A 311 -0.63 -4.54 1.04
CA GLY A 311 -0.35 -3.93 2.33
C GLY A 311 1.06 -3.38 2.41
N GLY A 312 1.57 -3.26 3.62
CA GLY A 312 2.91 -2.74 3.85
C GLY A 312 3.50 -3.17 5.18
N GLY A 313 4.80 -2.96 5.29
CA GLY A 313 5.55 -3.13 6.51
C GLY A 313 6.50 -1.96 6.72
N TRP A 314 6.37 -1.30 7.87
CA TRP A 314 7.22 -0.21 8.34
C TRP A 314 8.16 -0.74 9.40
N GLU A 315 9.44 -0.60 9.18
CA GLU A 315 10.46 -1.14 10.11
C GLU A 315 11.23 -0.01 10.77
N LEU A 316 11.37 -0.09 12.09
CA LEU A 316 12.23 0.76 12.90
C LEU A 316 12.93 -0.07 13.99
N PHE A 317 14.26 -0.19 13.91
CA PHE A 317 15.12 -0.89 14.86
C PHE A 317 14.64 -2.30 15.25
N GLY A 318 14.26 -3.11 14.27
CA GLY A 318 13.83 -4.51 14.45
C GLY A 318 12.38 -4.66 14.86
N THR A 319 11.61 -3.59 14.90
CA THR A 319 10.15 -3.62 15.08
C THR A 319 9.45 -3.34 13.75
N LEU A 320 8.61 -4.26 13.32
CA LEU A 320 7.81 -4.14 12.10
C LEU A 320 6.36 -3.78 12.44
N ASP A 321 5.89 -2.63 12.01
CA ASP A 321 4.46 -2.35 11.89
C ASP A 321 3.93 -3.04 10.62
N PHE A 322 2.96 -3.93 10.79
CA PHE A 322 2.47 -4.80 9.72
C PHE A 322 1.01 -4.54 9.41
N ALA A 323 0.73 -4.27 8.14
CA ALA A 323 -0.63 -4.13 7.63
C ALA A 323 -0.87 -5.06 6.44
N VAL A 324 -1.93 -5.87 6.51
CA VAL A 324 -2.36 -6.75 5.41
C VAL A 324 -3.84 -6.57 5.10
N ASN A 325 -4.14 -6.31 3.84
CA ASN A 325 -5.49 -6.21 3.31
C ASN A 325 -5.72 -7.31 2.27
N ILE A 326 -6.56 -8.29 2.60
CA ILE A 326 -6.98 -9.33 1.67
C ILE A 326 -8.26 -8.88 1.00
N PHE A 327 -8.26 -8.84 -0.33
CA PHE A 327 -9.46 -8.43 -1.07
C PHE A 327 -10.64 -9.36 -0.75
N ALA A 328 -11.84 -8.77 -0.59
CA ALA A 328 -13.03 -9.45 -0.08
C ALA A 328 -13.30 -10.81 -0.75
N SER A 329 -13.13 -10.89 -2.07
CA SER A 329 -13.33 -12.12 -2.85
C SER A 329 -12.40 -13.29 -2.44
N PHE A 330 -11.28 -13.02 -1.74
CA PHE A 330 -10.25 -14.02 -1.41
C PHE A 330 -10.13 -14.31 0.09
N ARG A 331 -10.92 -13.66 0.95
CA ARG A 331 -10.86 -13.84 2.42
C ARG A 331 -11.16 -15.27 2.87
N GLN A 332 -11.93 -16.02 2.09
CA GLN A 332 -12.21 -17.44 2.35
C GLN A 332 -11.14 -18.40 1.82
N GLY A 333 -10.07 -17.86 1.23
CA GLY A 333 -8.94 -18.61 0.70
C GLY A 333 -7.92 -19.02 1.78
N GLU A 334 -6.66 -18.79 1.49
CA GLU A 334 -5.51 -19.17 2.31
C GLU A 334 -4.93 -17.97 3.09
N SER A 335 -5.79 -17.20 3.79
CA SER A 335 -5.40 -15.93 4.44
C SER A 335 -4.30 -16.10 5.48
N ALA A 336 -4.36 -17.15 6.30
CA ALA A 336 -3.35 -17.42 7.33
C ALA A 336 -2.01 -17.81 6.70
N TYR A 337 -2.04 -18.70 5.69
CA TYR A 337 -0.84 -19.06 4.92
C TYR A 337 -0.20 -17.83 4.29
N LEU A 338 -1.00 -16.96 3.64
CA LEU A 338 -0.52 -15.71 3.04
C LEU A 338 0.18 -14.81 4.05
N ALA A 339 -0.47 -14.54 5.20
CA ALA A 339 0.12 -13.69 6.26
C ALA A 339 1.43 -14.30 6.79
N THR A 340 1.48 -15.62 6.96
CA THR A 340 2.69 -16.33 7.38
C THR A 340 3.83 -16.13 6.37
N GLN A 341 3.56 -16.29 5.07
CA GLN A 341 4.61 -16.09 4.04
C GLN A 341 5.05 -14.62 3.94
N LEU A 342 4.15 -13.66 4.12
CA LEU A 342 4.49 -12.23 4.19
C LEU A 342 5.43 -11.95 5.37
N LEU A 343 5.10 -12.41 6.57
CA LEU A 343 5.93 -12.21 7.74
C LEU A 343 7.29 -12.89 7.63
N ARG A 344 7.35 -14.10 7.03
CA ARG A 344 8.62 -14.76 6.70
C ARG A 344 9.47 -13.92 5.76
N ALA A 345 8.86 -13.35 4.71
CA ALA A 345 9.57 -12.49 3.77
C ALA A 345 10.06 -11.20 4.42
N TYR A 346 9.24 -10.50 5.21
CA TYR A 346 9.64 -9.31 5.95
C TYR A 346 10.76 -9.60 6.96
N ARG A 347 10.73 -10.77 7.62
CA ARG A 347 11.86 -11.19 8.46
C ARG A 347 13.16 -11.30 7.68
N ARG A 348 13.10 -11.80 6.44
CA ARG A 348 14.28 -11.88 5.56
C ARG A 348 14.72 -10.51 5.06
N ILE A 349 13.77 -9.62 4.75
CA ILE A 349 14.04 -8.27 4.25
C ILE A 349 14.65 -7.40 5.35
N PHE A 350 14.06 -7.39 6.55
CA PHE A 350 14.39 -6.43 7.60
C PHE A 350 15.15 -7.01 8.80
N GLY A 351 15.15 -8.33 8.97
CA GLY A 351 15.72 -8.93 10.20
C GLY A 351 14.90 -8.66 11.46
N MET A 352 13.59 -8.38 11.30
CA MET A 352 12.70 -7.99 12.39
C MET A 352 12.66 -9.00 13.53
N ARG A 353 12.47 -8.50 14.76
CA ARG A 353 12.39 -9.26 16.02
C ARG A 353 11.01 -9.19 16.67
N THR A 354 10.28 -8.12 16.42
CA THR A 354 8.92 -7.89 16.89
C THR A 354 8.04 -7.44 15.75
N VAL A 355 6.81 -7.94 15.72
CA VAL A 355 5.79 -7.46 14.80
C VAL A 355 4.67 -6.81 15.59
N VAL A 356 4.19 -5.68 15.13
CA VAL A 356 3.09 -4.92 15.71
C VAL A 356 2.00 -4.76 14.67
N VAL A 357 0.77 -4.83 15.10
CA VAL A 357 -0.40 -4.48 14.27
C VAL A 357 -1.12 -3.33 14.94
N ASP A 358 -1.22 -2.22 14.22
CA ASP A 358 -1.87 -1.00 14.67
C ASP A 358 -3.38 -1.21 14.88
N ARG A 359 -3.93 -0.49 15.85
CA ARG A 359 -5.34 -0.55 16.22
C ARG A 359 -6.30 -0.30 15.04
N TYR A 360 -5.94 0.54 14.08
CA TYR A 360 -6.76 0.78 12.88
C TYR A 360 -6.94 -0.52 12.06
N GLN A 361 -5.88 -1.32 11.93
CA GLN A 361 -5.92 -2.62 11.25
C GLN A 361 -6.77 -3.64 12.02
N LEU A 362 -6.97 -3.45 13.32
CA LEU A 362 -7.80 -4.31 14.17
C LEU A 362 -9.28 -3.93 14.15
N GLY A 363 -9.60 -2.68 13.77
CA GLY A 363 -10.98 -2.18 13.68
C GLY A 363 -11.23 -0.83 14.33
N HIS A 364 -10.26 -0.23 15.02
CA HIS A 364 -10.40 1.12 15.54
C HIS A 364 -10.56 2.11 14.38
N GLU A 365 -11.67 2.83 14.35
CA GLU A 365 -12.04 3.73 13.24
C GLU A 365 -12.10 3.06 11.85
N SER A 366 -12.19 1.72 11.79
CA SER A 366 -12.23 0.96 10.54
C SER A 366 -13.39 -0.05 10.51
N THR A 367 -14.53 0.38 9.98
CA THR A 367 -15.71 -0.49 9.83
C THR A 367 -15.43 -1.75 9.00
N GLU A 368 -14.55 -1.66 7.99
CA GLU A 368 -14.18 -2.82 7.17
C GLU A 368 -13.42 -3.86 8.00
N ALA A 369 -12.47 -3.43 8.83
CA ALA A 369 -11.69 -4.31 9.69
C ALA A 369 -12.58 -4.95 10.77
N LEU A 370 -13.49 -4.19 11.41
CA LEU A 370 -14.48 -4.73 12.34
C LEU A 370 -15.33 -5.83 11.70
N ARG A 371 -15.95 -5.54 10.55
CA ARG A 371 -16.81 -6.49 9.83
C ARG A 371 -16.07 -7.75 9.36
N SER A 372 -14.78 -7.64 9.10
CA SER A 372 -13.94 -8.77 8.68
C SER A 372 -13.46 -9.64 9.84
N GLY A 373 -13.66 -9.23 11.09
CA GLY A 373 -13.15 -9.93 12.27
C GLY A 373 -11.64 -9.87 12.38
N SER A 374 -11.05 -8.75 12.01
CA SER A 374 -9.60 -8.56 11.88
C SER A 374 -8.84 -8.85 13.17
N PHE A 375 -9.34 -8.41 14.34
CA PHE A 375 -8.74 -8.70 15.64
C PHE A 375 -8.53 -10.21 15.83
N TYR A 376 -9.58 -11.02 15.64
CA TYR A 376 -9.48 -12.47 15.81
C TYR A 376 -8.62 -13.16 14.76
N PHE A 377 -8.49 -12.58 13.57
CA PHE A 377 -7.53 -13.06 12.57
C PHE A 377 -6.10 -12.98 13.09
N TYR A 378 -5.67 -11.81 13.58
CA TYR A 378 -4.33 -11.64 14.15
C TYR A 378 -4.15 -12.42 15.45
N HIS A 379 -5.18 -12.47 16.31
CA HIS A 379 -5.12 -13.24 17.54
C HIS A 379 -4.88 -14.74 17.27
N ARG A 380 -5.53 -15.33 16.26
CA ARG A 380 -5.30 -16.73 15.85
C ARG A 380 -3.90 -16.95 15.27
N LEU A 381 -3.28 -15.94 14.68
CA LEU A 381 -1.89 -15.97 14.23
C LEU A 381 -0.87 -15.86 15.39
N GLY A 382 -1.31 -15.69 16.63
CA GLY A 382 -0.43 -15.62 17.80
C GLY A 382 -0.17 -14.21 18.30
N PHE A 383 -0.73 -13.17 17.69
CA PHE A 383 -0.63 -11.81 18.20
C PHE A 383 -1.40 -11.64 19.52
N ARG A 384 -0.87 -10.84 20.44
CA ARG A 384 -1.47 -10.59 21.76
C ARG A 384 -1.48 -9.10 22.08
N PRO A 385 -2.59 -8.57 22.62
CA PRO A 385 -2.61 -7.24 23.23
C PRO A 385 -1.76 -7.23 24.49
N ARG A 386 -1.34 -6.03 24.92
CA ARG A 386 -0.60 -5.83 26.17
C ARG A 386 -1.40 -5.05 27.20
N ASN A 387 -2.34 -4.23 26.73
CA ASN A 387 -3.20 -3.44 27.61
C ASN A 387 -4.02 -4.38 28.50
N PRO A 388 -3.94 -4.23 29.86
CA PRO A 388 -4.66 -5.09 30.81
C PRO A 388 -6.19 -5.07 30.61
N ASP A 389 -6.75 -3.94 30.20
CA ASP A 389 -8.18 -3.80 29.98
C ASP A 389 -8.63 -4.61 28.75
N VAL A 390 -7.87 -4.52 27.66
CA VAL A 390 -8.12 -5.32 26.44
C VAL A 390 -7.95 -6.81 26.72
N LEU A 391 -6.95 -7.20 27.52
CA LEU A 391 -6.75 -8.59 27.95
C LEU A 391 -7.94 -9.13 28.73
N ARG A 392 -8.53 -8.34 29.66
CA ARG A 392 -9.72 -8.75 30.43
C ARG A 392 -10.94 -8.97 29.50
N VAL A 393 -11.15 -8.07 28.58
CA VAL A 393 -12.23 -8.21 27.56
C VAL A 393 -12.00 -9.47 26.73
N LEU A 394 -10.78 -9.69 26.25
CA LEU A 394 -10.41 -10.86 25.44
C LEU A 394 -10.68 -12.17 26.18
N GLU A 395 -10.29 -12.29 27.46
CA GLU A 395 -10.50 -13.52 28.22
C GLU A 395 -12.00 -13.80 28.44
N THR A 396 -12.78 -12.75 28.71
CA THR A 396 -14.25 -12.87 28.81
C THR A 396 -14.85 -13.40 27.50
N GLU A 397 -14.42 -12.86 26.36
CA GLU A 397 -14.95 -13.28 25.05
C GLU A 397 -14.47 -14.70 24.67
N ARG A 398 -13.23 -15.08 25.01
CA ARG A 398 -12.74 -16.44 24.80
C ARG A 398 -13.58 -17.48 25.56
N THR A 399 -13.97 -17.18 26.80
CA THR A 399 -14.85 -18.04 27.59
C THR A 399 -16.21 -18.22 26.92
N LYS A 400 -16.82 -17.15 26.41
CA LYS A 400 -18.10 -17.20 25.66
C LYS A 400 -17.99 -18.00 24.36
N ILE A 401 -16.91 -17.79 23.58
CA ILE A 401 -16.66 -18.53 22.34
C ILE A 401 -16.41 -20.01 22.60
N ALA A 402 -15.75 -20.34 23.72
CA ALA A 402 -15.51 -21.73 24.10
C ALA A 402 -16.80 -22.44 24.56
N ALA A 403 -17.71 -21.71 25.22
CA ALA A 403 -19.01 -22.22 25.67
C ALA A 403 -20.01 -22.40 24.51
N ASP A 404 -19.96 -21.53 23.50
CA ASP A 404 -20.85 -21.57 22.34
C ASP A 404 -20.09 -21.26 21.04
N ALA A 405 -19.88 -22.28 20.20
CA ALA A 405 -19.22 -22.16 18.91
C ALA A 405 -19.96 -21.25 17.90
N SER A 406 -21.25 -21.01 18.11
CA SER A 406 -22.05 -20.09 17.30
C SER A 406 -21.94 -18.64 17.75
N TYR A 407 -21.44 -18.37 18.97
CA TYR A 407 -21.28 -17.04 19.51
C TYR A 407 -20.38 -16.17 18.63
N ARG A 408 -20.75 -14.93 18.47
CA ARG A 408 -19.96 -13.90 17.78
C ARG A 408 -19.93 -12.65 18.64
N SER A 409 -18.73 -12.12 18.90
CA SER A 409 -18.55 -10.89 19.66
C SER A 409 -19.30 -9.72 19.00
N PRO A 410 -20.13 -8.99 19.77
CA PRO A 410 -20.81 -7.79 19.25
C PRO A 410 -19.81 -6.72 18.78
N VAL A 411 -20.24 -5.85 17.87
CA VAL A 411 -19.38 -4.77 17.29
C VAL A 411 -18.75 -3.93 18.39
N ARG A 412 -19.50 -3.52 19.43
CA ARG A 412 -18.98 -2.76 20.57
C ARG A 412 -17.82 -3.46 21.28
N VAL A 413 -17.86 -4.79 21.37
CA VAL A 413 -16.77 -5.57 21.98
C VAL A 413 -15.56 -5.64 21.05
N LEU A 414 -15.80 -5.79 19.74
CA LEU A 414 -14.72 -5.75 18.75
C LEU A 414 -14.01 -4.39 18.74
N GLU A 415 -14.73 -3.28 18.94
CA GLU A 415 -14.16 -1.94 19.11
C GLU A 415 -13.29 -1.85 20.36
N GLN A 416 -13.74 -2.41 21.49
CA GLN A 416 -12.92 -2.49 22.71
C GLN A 416 -11.65 -3.31 22.51
N LEU A 417 -11.74 -4.47 21.83
CA LEU A 417 -10.60 -5.32 21.51
C LEU A 417 -9.63 -4.62 20.54
N ALA A 418 -10.12 -3.77 19.66
CA ALA A 418 -9.32 -2.96 18.74
C ALA A 418 -8.79 -1.66 19.37
N GLY A 419 -9.01 -1.43 20.67
CA GLY A 419 -8.63 -0.20 21.36
C GLY A 419 -7.10 -0.01 21.54
N ASP A 420 -6.31 -1.07 21.33
CA ASP A 420 -4.86 -1.02 21.44
C ASP A 420 -4.19 -1.92 20.38
N GLU A 421 -2.87 -1.73 20.22
CA GLU A 421 -2.02 -2.54 19.35
C GLU A 421 -1.93 -4.00 19.80
N VAL A 422 -1.65 -4.91 18.87
CA VAL A 422 -1.30 -6.29 19.21
C VAL A 422 0.11 -6.63 18.74
N PHE A 423 0.79 -7.47 19.48
CA PHE A 423 2.22 -7.77 19.34
C PHE A 423 2.47 -9.25 19.11
N LEU A 424 3.47 -9.53 18.27
CA LEU A 424 4.08 -10.86 18.13
C LEU A 424 5.58 -10.73 18.34
N SER A 425 6.11 -11.34 19.39
CA SER A 425 7.55 -11.41 19.64
C SER A 425 8.11 -12.68 19.00
N LEU A 426 9.24 -12.55 18.30
CA LEU A 426 9.90 -13.66 17.63
C LEU A 426 11.01 -14.26 18.50
N PRO A 427 11.37 -15.56 18.31
CA PRO A 427 12.48 -16.19 19.02
C PRO A 427 13.78 -15.41 18.83
N GLY A 428 14.53 -15.21 19.93
CA GLY A 428 15.76 -14.41 19.94
C GLY A 428 15.55 -12.90 19.93
N GLY A 429 14.29 -12.44 19.93
CA GLY A 429 13.94 -11.04 20.16
C GLY A 429 13.98 -10.72 21.67
N LEU A 430 14.43 -9.51 22.01
CA LEU A 430 14.20 -8.98 23.35
C LEU A 430 12.68 -8.84 23.57
N PRO A 431 12.18 -8.97 24.81
CA PRO A 431 10.82 -8.56 25.12
C PRO A 431 10.62 -7.15 24.54
N ALA A 432 9.54 -6.96 23.81
CA ALA A 432 9.30 -5.63 23.27
C ALA A 432 9.20 -4.65 24.45
N PRO A 433 9.91 -3.50 24.40
CA PRO A 433 9.95 -2.52 25.48
C PRO A 433 8.52 -2.06 25.82
N GLU A 434 8.30 -1.71 27.08
CA GLU A 434 7.01 -1.13 27.53
C GLU A 434 6.63 0.08 26.67
N LYS A 435 7.58 0.95 26.39
CA LYS A 435 7.43 2.09 25.50
C LYS A 435 8.23 1.83 24.22
N ARG A 436 7.53 1.72 23.10
CA ARG A 436 8.11 1.55 21.78
C ARG A 436 8.63 2.89 21.25
N LEU A 437 9.85 2.91 20.70
CA LEU A 437 10.32 4.06 19.93
C LEU A 437 9.47 4.21 18.65
N ARG A 438 8.85 5.33 18.50
CA ARG A 438 8.05 5.68 17.30
C ARG A 438 8.72 6.82 16.55
N ALA A 439 8.66 6.78 15.22
CA ALA A 439 9.15 7.88 14.39
C ALA A 439 8.43 9.20 14.68
N THR A 440 7.14 9.15 15.06
CA THR A 440 6.34 10.30 15.47
C THR A 440 6.88 11.00 16.72
N ASP A 441 7.40 10.24 17.70
CA ASP A 441 7.99 10.81 18.91
C ASP A 441 9.28 11.58 18.57
N VAL A 442 10.12 10.99 17.71
CA VAL A 442 11.34 11.65 17.20
C VAL A 442 10.99 12.90 16.39
N ALA A 443 9.97 12.83 15.52
CA ALA A 443 9.51 13.98 14.74
C ALA A 443 9.01 15.13 15.63
N ALA A 444 8.31 14.83 16.74
CA ALA A 444 7.88 15.83 17.70
C ALA A 444 9.08 16.52 18.39
N LEU A 445 10.16 15.76 18.70
CA LEU A 445 11.41 16.33 19.22
C LEU A 445 12.09 17.26 18.19
N VAL A 446 12.14 16.84 16.92
CA VAL A 446 12.66 17.68 15.83
C VAL A 446 11.87 18.97 15.70
N ALA A 447 10.53 18.90 15.76
CA ALA A 447 9.68 20.09 15.68
C ALA A 447 9.98 21.10 16.82
N ARG A 448 10.12 20.60 18.05
CA ARG A 448 10.52 21.43 19.21
C ARG A 448 11.93 22.01 19.06
N PHE A 449 12.87 21.22 18.55
CA PHE A 449 14.23 21.68 18.25
C PHE A 449 14.23 22.81 17.23
N VAL A 450 13.51 22.68 16.11
CA VAL A 450 13.41 23.73 15.08
C VAL A 450 12.77 24.99 15.63
N ALA A 451 11.72 24.88 16.44
CA ALA A 451 11.07 26.02 17.07
C ALA A 451 12.02 26.78 18.02
N ARG A 452 12.75 26.04 18.87
CA ARG A 452 13.63 26.63 19.89
C ARG A 452 14.90 27.23 19.31
N GLU A 453 15.57 26.53 18.39
CA GLU A 453 16.90 26.95 17.90
C GLU A 453 16.83 27.89 16.68
N TYR A 454 15.73 27.82 15.91
CA TYR A 454 15.58 28.51 14.62
C TYR A 454 14.32 29.38 14.54
N GLY A 455 13.60 29.59 15.66
CA GLY A 455 12.35 30.36 15.63
C GLY A 455 11.30 29.85 14.65
N GLY A 456 11.38 28.56 14.25
CA GLY A 456 10.48 27.94 13.26
C GLY A 456 10.94 28.06 11.80
N ASP A 457 12.09 28.72 11.50
CA ASP A 457 12.66 28.73 10.15
C ASP A 457 13.22 27.35 9.78
N ARG A 458 12.40 26.58 9.07
CA ARG A 458 12.71 25.21 8.66
C ARG A 458 13.81 25.14 7.61
N VAL A 459 13.91 26.16 6.73
CA VAL A 459 14.92 26.20 5.68
C VAL A 459 16.31 26.45 6.29
N ALA A 460 16.42 27.43 7.19
CA ALA A 460 17.65 27.68 7.94
C ALA A 460 17.99 26.45 8.82
N ALA A 461 17.01 25.85 9.50
CA ALA A 461 17.20 24.68 10.35
C ALA A 461 17.85 23.52 9.59
N VAL A 462 17.32 23.15 8.41
CA VAL A 462 17.88 22.07 7.58
C VAL A 462 19.30 22.42 7.12
N ARG A 463 19.49 23.61 6.52
CA ARG A 463 20.77 24.02 5.95
C ARG A 463 21.89 24.10 7.00
N GLU A 464 21.63 24.78 8.10
CA GLU A 464 22.66 25.07 9.12
C GLU A 464 22.93 23.82 9.99
N THR A 465 21.89 23.08 10.34
CA THR A 465 22.06 21.80 11.06
C THR A 465 22.84 20.80 10.22
N ALA A 466 22.55 20.68 8.93
CA ALA A 466 23.31 19.78 8.03
C ALA A 466 24.78 20.19 7.90
N ALA A 467 25.08 21.50 7.89
CA ALA A 467 26.46 21.99 7.90
C ALA A 467 27.17 21.63 9.20
N ARG A 468 26.58 21.94 10.36
CA ARG A 468 27.11 21.65 11.70
C ARG A 468 27.32 20.14 11.93
N VAL A 469 26.30 19.33 11.65
CA VAL A 469 26.38 17.87 11.78
C VAL A 469 27.42 17.30 10.81
N GLY A 470 27.52 17.85 9.60
CA GLY A 470 28.54 17.46 8.64
C GLY A 470 29.97 17.67 9.14
N LEU A 471 30.24 18.77 9.87
CA LEU A 471 31.54 19.00 10.52
C LEU A 471 31.78 17.96 11.63
N VAL A 472 30.82 17.75 12.51
CA VAL A 472 30.92 16.78 13.62
C VAL A 472 31.16 15.36 13.12
N LEU A 473 30.49 14.97 12.03
CA LEU A 473 30.60 13.63 11.46
C LEU A 473 31.81 13.46 10.51
N GLY A 474 32.57 14.54 10.24
CA GLY A 474 33.76 14.50 9.38
C GLY A 474 33.43 14.46 7.88
N VAL A 475 32.27 14.95 7.49
CA VAL A 475 31.82 15.03 6.07
C VAL A 475 31.32 16.43 5.70
N PRO A 476 32.19 17.46 5.81
CA PRO A 476 31.79 18.85 5.54
C PRO A 476 31.44 19.09 4.05
N ARG A 477 32.09 18.34 3.15
CA ARG A 477 31.91 18.45 1.69
C ARG A 477 31.09 17.27 1.18
N ARG A 478 29.91 17.53 0.60
CA ARG A 478 28.99 16.50 0.12
C ARG A 478 28.55 16.73 -1.34
N ALA A 479 29.20 17.69 -2.04
CA ALA A 479 28.82 18.03 -3.42
C ALA A 479 28.95 16.86 -4.41
N SER A 480 29.89 15.93 -4.16
CA SER A 480 30.10 14.71 -4.98
C SER A 480 29.08 13.59 -4.70
N TRP A 481 28.24 13.72 -3.69
CA TRP A 481 27.24 12.69 -3.40
C TRP A 481 26.03 12.83 -4.35
N PRO A 482 25.34 11.73 -4.68
CA PRO A 482 24.04 11.79 -5.36
C PRO A 482 23.08 12.72 -4.64
N LEU A 483 22.21 13.40 -5.40
CA LEU A 483 21.28 14.38 -4.84
C LEU A 483 20.37 13.78 -3.76
N SER A 484 19.85 12.58 -3.99
CA SER A 484 19.01 11.85 -3.04
C SER A 484 19.73 11.53 -1.73
N GLU A 485 21.02 11.14 -1.79
CA GLU A 485 21.83 10.91 -0.58
C GLU A 485 22.11 12.21 0.19
N ARG A 486 22.29 13.33 -0.52
CA ARG A 486 22.46 14.65 0.12
C ARG A 486 21.18 15.07 0.85
N ARG A 487 20.03 14.99 0.19
CA ARG A 487 18.72 15.31 0.78
C ARG A 487 18.41 14.44 1.99
N ALA A 488 18.69 13.13 1.91
CA ALA A 488 18.52 12.22 3.02
C ALA A 488 19.43 12.58 4.21
N PHE A 489 20.69 12.94 3.94
CA PHE A 489 21.61 13.43 4.97
C PHE A 489 21.10 14.72 5.62
N GLU A 490 20.64 15.67 4.83
CA GLU A 490 20.10 16.96 5.30
C GLU A 490 18.88 16.73 6.22
N GLY A 491 17.92 15.94 5.81
CA GLY A 491 16.74 15.60 6.62
C GLY A 491 17.11 14.88 7.93
N MET A 492 17.96 13.85 7.84
CA MET A 492 18.40 13.10 9.03
C MET A 492 19.35 13.89 9.94
N SER A 493 19.96 14.96 9.46
CA SER A 493 20.79 15.84 10.30
C SER A 493 20.00 16.49 11.42
N LEU A 494 18.72 16.78 11.23
CA LEU A 494 17.84 17.29 12.29
C LEU A 494 17.67 16.27 13.42
N VAL A 495 17.55 14.98 13.08
CA VAL A 495 17.48 13.90 14.05
C VAL A 495 18.84 13.73 14.78
N ALA A 496 19.93 13.76 14.02
CA ALA A 496 21.27 13.63 14.60
C ALA A 496 21.63 14.81 15.53
N ALA A 497 21.12 16.00 15.27
CA ALA A 497 21.35 17.18 16.10
C ALA A 497 20.66 17.14 17.48
N LEU A 498 19.66 16.26 17.66
CA LEU A 498 19.05 16.03 18.97
C LEU A 498 20.00 15.31 19.94
N ILE A 499 21.07 14.70 19.43
CA ILE A 499 22.01 13.89 20.21
C ILE A 499 23.14 14.79 20.72
N GLU A 500 23.07 15.19 21.99
CA GLU A 500 23.99 16.15 22.61
C GLU A 500 25.45 15.66 22.60
N ASP A 501 25.68 14.35 22.82
CA ASP A 501 27.03 13.77 22.89
C ASP A 501 27.59 13.31 21.53
N LEU A 502 26.94 13.61 20.40
CA LEU A 502 27.31 13.15 19.07
C LEU A 502 28.78 13.39 18.72
N ALA A 503 29.33 14.55 19.11
CA ALA A 503 30.73 14.90 18.88
C ALA A 503 31.71 13.99 19.65
N ARG A 504 31.27 13.42 20.78
CA ARG A 504 32.05 12.50 21.63
C ARG A 504 31.98 11.04 21.20
N TRP A 505 31.16 10.74 20.18
CA TRP A 505 31.06 9.37 19.70
C TRP A 505 32.38 8.91 19.08
N PRO A 506 32.73 7.62 19.23
CA PRO A 506 33.89 7.03 18.52
C PRO A 506 33.79 7.27 17.02
N VAL A 507 34.91 7.47 16.35
CA VAL A 507 35.01 7.72 14.91
C VAL A 507 34.25 6.64 14.10
N ALA A 508 34.36 5.36 14.50
CA ALA A 508 33.65 4.26 13.87
C ALA A 508 32.12 4.44 13.94
N ALA A 509 31.58 4.85 15.09
CA ALA A 509 30.14 5.10 15.26
C ALA A 509 29.66 6.29 14.42
N ARG A 510 30.45 7.37 14.36
CA ARG A 510 30.14 8.53 13.51
C ARG A 510 30.15 8.19 12.01
N ARG A 511 31.13 7.40 11.57
CA ARG A 511 31.17 6.87 10.19
C ARG A 511 29.98 5.95 9.88
N ALA A 512 29.60 5.10 10.80
CA ALA A 512 28.42 4.24 10.67
C ALA A 512 27.13 5.08 10.54
N LEU A 513 27.00 6.17 11.32
CA LEU A 513 25.86 7.08 11.19
C LEU A 513 25.80 7.76 9.83
N VAL A 514 26.95 8.24 9.29
CA VAL A 514 27.01 8.77 7.92
C VAL A 514 26.54 7.72 6.90
N ALA A 515 26.95 6.46 7.08
CA ALA A 515 26.53 5.37 6.19
C ALA A 515 25.01 5.15 6.25
N VAL A 516 24.39 5.19 7.45
CA VAL A 516 22.93 5.13 7.63
C VAL A 516 22.24 6.28 6.92
N MET A 517 22.68 7.54 7.17
CA MET A 517 22.09 8.73 6.57
C MET A 517 22.14 8.71 5.04
N ARG A 518 23.25 8.27 4.46
CA ARG A 518 23.39 8.12 3.01
C ARG A 518 22.54 6.97 2.45
N ALA A 519 22.51 5.83 3.15
CA ALA A 519 21.72 4.67 2.73
C ALA A 519 20.24 5.00 2.59
N LYS A 520 19.71 5.94 3.37
CA LYS A 520 18.32 6.42 3.26
C LYS A 520 18.00 7.02 1.89
N GLY A 521 18.96 7.69 1.28
CA GLY A 521 18.85 8.23 -0.08
C GLY A 521 19.36 7.29 -1.20
N ALA A 522 19.89 6.11 -0.85
CA ALA A 522 20.44 5.16 -1.83
C ALA A 522 19.32 4.29 -2.47
N SER A 523 19.70 3.38 -3.38
CA SER A 523 18.76 2.60 -4.17
C SER A 523 17.97 1.53 -3.40
N SER A 524 18.38 1.12 -2.18
CA SER A 524 17.80 -0.02 -1.46
C SER A 524 17.36 0.33 -0.04
N GLU A 525 16.07 0.23 0.21
CA GLU A 525 15.47 0.42 1.54
C GLU A 525 15.85 -0.71 2.50
N MET A 526 16.01 -1.94 2.01
CA MET A 526 16.50 -3.07 2.79
C MET A 526 17.91 -2.81 3.34
N ARG A 527 18.80 -2.24 2.53
CA ARG A 527 20.15 -1.89 2.99
C ARG A 527 20.12 -0.82 4.07
N TYR A 528 19.26 0.19 3.91
CA TYR A 528 19.06 1.22 4.93
C TYR A 528 18.60 0.60 6.25
N ALA A 529 17.56 -0.24 6.23
CA ALA A 529 17.03 -0.90 7.41
C ALA A 529 18.09 -1.68 8.19
N HIS A 530 18.89 -2.49 7.49
CA HIS A 530 19.96 -3.27 8.13
C HIS A 530 21.06 -2.38 8.73
N GLN A 531 21.42 -1.28 8.08
CA GLN A 531 22.41 -0.35 8.64
C GLN A 531 21.85 0.41 9.84
N LEU A 532 20.58 0.82 9.79
CA LEU A 532 19.89 1.50 10.89
C LEU A 532 19.79 0.58 12.12
N ASP A 533 19.30 -0.66 11.93
CA ASP A 533 19.18 -1.64 13.02
C ASP A 533 20.53 -2.01 13.64
N GLY A 534 21.58 -2.08 12.84
CA GLY A 534 22.95 -2.31 13.30
C GLY A 534 23.54 -1.16 14.13
N HIS A 535 22.98 0.04 14.07
CA HIS A 535 23.51 1.22 14.74
C HIS A 535 23.01 1.36 16.19
N ARG A 536 23.43 0.44 17.08
CA ARG A 536 22.97 0.33 18.47
C ARG A 536 23.08 1.64 19.27
N ARG A 537 24.10 2.47 19.01
CA ARG A 537 24.27 3.73 19.74
C ARG A 537 23.21 4.76 19.36
N LEU A 538 22.91 4.91 18.06
CA LEU A 538 21.82 5.76 17.59
C LEU A 538 20.48 5.34 18.21
N ARG A 539 20.18 4.04 18.16
CA ARG A 539 18.98 3.48 18.80
C ARG A 539 18.85 3.90 20.26
N ARG A 540 19.90 3.65 21.09
CA ARG A 540 19.88 4.00 22.51
C ARG A 540 19.71 5.50 22.76
N SER A 541 20.37 6.34 21.95
CA SER A 541 20.22 7.81 22.07
C SER A 541 18.79 8.25 21.77
N LEU A 542 18.16 7.69 20.73
CA LEU A 542 16.77 8.02 20.38
C LEU A 542 15.77 7.47 21.43
N GLU A 543 15.99 6.26 21.95
CA GLU A 543 15.20 5.70 23.04
C GLU A 543 15.27 6.57 24.30
N ALA A 544 16.47 7.03 24.68
CA ALA A 544 16.65 7.92 25.83
C ALA A 544 15.93 9.29 25.64
N LEU A 545 16.04 9.89 24.45
CA LEU A 545 15.39 11.17 24.13
C LEU A 545 13.84 11.09 24.12
N THR A 546 13.27 9.93 23.84
CA THR A 546 11.81 9.74 23.77
C THR A 546 11.22 9.18 25.07
N SER A 547 12.05 8.78 26.03
CA SER A 547 11.62 8.24 27.32
C SER A 547 11.48 9.32 28.41
N GLY A 548 12.08 10.51 28.22
CA GLY A 548 11.90 11.71 29.06
C GLY A 548 10.77 12.54 28.51
#